data_509cd0b90922bcb501a340210685bed3
#
_entry.id   509cd0b90922bcb501a340210685bed3
#
_cell.length_a   1.000
_cell.length_b   1.000
_cell.length_c   1.000
_cell.angle_alpha   90.00
_cell.angle_beta   90.00
_cell.angle_gamma   90.00
#
_symmetry.space_group_name_H-M   'P 1'
#
loop_
_entity.id
_entity.type
_entity.pdbx_description
1 polymer ?
#
loop_
_entity_poly.entity_id
_entity_poly.type
_entity_poly.pdbx_seq_one_letter_code
_entity_poly.pdbx_strand_id
1 'polypeptide(L)'
;MAPFIVLFILALYIILKKPKYQFKTFLLTMKDQTTRQKNFFASHDKTVPIEVIYGKNTRVIETAREFEDKIDPKYFKKALEMFYDPKIQRPDITYFNMGAIGAYMGHLDIIKKCANRGIKYALVIEDNVIIKRKSLYEEVQKVIDTLGDRFEMCFFHSLSYKPVGVMGDLERVSWISGFKCHLVHVKNMEKFMKY
;
A
#
# COMPACT_ATOMS: atom_id res chain seq x y z
N MET A 1 -42.83 -2.83 24.84
CA MET A 1 -41.55 -2.23 25.31
C MET A 1 -40.30 -2.98 24.87
N ALA A 2 -40.33 -4.29 24.63
CA ALA A 2 -39.15 -5.07 24.20
C ALA A 2 -38.45 -4.61 22.90
N PRO A 3 -39.11 -4.26 21.78
CA PRO A 3 -38.41 -3.93 20.52
C PRO A 3 -37.58 -2.64 20.61
N PHE A 4 -37.96 -1.66 21.40
CA PHE A 4 -37.21 -0.41 21.57
C PHE A 4 -35.88 -0.62 22.32
N ILE A 5 -35.86 -1.52 23.32
CA ILE A 5 -34.66 -1.84 24.08
C ILE A 5 -33.64 -2.54 23.18
N VAL A 6 -34.07 -3.47 22.33
CA VAL A 6 -33.22 -4.19 21.39
C VAL A 6 -32.64 -3.24 20.36
N LEU A 7 -33.44 -2.32 19.80
CA LEU A 7 -32.97 -1.29 18.87
C LEU A 7 -31.96 -0.33 19.52
N PHE A 8 -32.21 0.06 20.77
CA PHE A 8 -31.31 0.93 21.53
C PHE A 8 -29.96 0.24 21.82
N ILE A 9 -29.98 -1.04 22.23
CA ILE A 9 -28.77 -1.83 22.44
C ILE A 9 -28.02 -2.05 21.16
N LEU A 10 -28.71 -2.32 20.04
CA LEU A 10 -28.08 -2.43 18.71
C LEU A 10 -27.46 -1.12 18.26
N ALA A 11 -28.14 0.01 18.46
CA ALA A 11 -27.61 1.34 18.14
C ALA A 11 -26.40 1.69 19.02
N LEU A 12 -26.46 1.40 20.34
CA LEU A 12 -25.32 1.56 21.23
C LEU A 12 -24.14 0.66 20.83
N TYR A 13 -24.40 -0.59 20.44
CA TYR A 13 -23.38 -1.52 19.97
C TYR A 13 -22.71 -1.05 18.68
N ILE A 14 -23.47 -0.49 17.73
CA ILE A 14 -22.96 0.10 16.49
C ILE A 14 -22.15 1.36 16.79
N ILE A 15 -22.60 2.21 17.71
CA ILE A 15 -21.90 3.45 18.11
C ILE A 15 -20.60 3.11 18.86
N LEU A 16 -20.60 2.10 19.72
CA LEU A 16 -19.44 1.67 20.49
C LEU A 16 -18.41 0.91 19.66
N LYS A 17 -18.79 0.36 18.49
CA LYS A 17 -17.90 -0.31 17.54
C LYS A 17 -17.33 0.60 16.45
N LYS A 18 -17.24 1.91 16.66
CA LYS A 18 -16.50 2.74 15.71
C LYS A 18 -15.08 2.17 15.56
N PRO A 19 -14.60 1.95 14.34
CA PRO A 19 -13.25 1.48 14.15
C PRO A 19 -12.28 2.48 14.79
N LYS A 20 -11.27 1.97 15.49
CA LYS A 20 -10.24 2.79 16.16
C LYS A 20 -9.55 3.74 15.18
N TYR A 21 -9.43 3.34 13.91
CA TYR A 21 -8.76 4.09 12.86
C TYR A 21 -9.67 4.31 11.65
N GLN A 22 -9.48 5.45 10.95
CA GLN A 22 -10.25 5.83 9.76
C GLN A 22 -9.75 5.15 8.47
N PHE A 23 -8.72 4.35 8.53
CA PHE A 23 -8.13 3.65 7.39
C PHE A 23 -8.30 2.13 7.48
N LYS A 24 -8.19 1.47 6.33
CA LYS A 24 -8.05 0.01 6.24
C LYS A 24 -6.61 -0.36 5.98
N THR A 25 -6.15 -1.45 6.61
CA THR A 25 -4.77 -1.93 6.46
C THR A 25 -4.74 -3.14 5.53
N PHE A 26 -3.80 -3.13 4.60
CA PHE A 26 -3.57 -4.19 3.63
C PHE A 26 -2.12 -4.66 3.71
N LEU A 27 -1.93 -5.97 3.72
CA LEU A 27 -0.63 -6.61 3.55
C LEU A 27 -0.50 -7.09 2.11
N LEU A 28 0.42 -6.53 1.35
CA LEU A 28 0.79 -7.04 0.02
C LEU A 28 1.90 -8.07 0.16
N THR A 29 1.63 -9.29 -0.29
CA THR A 29 2.56 -10.43 -0.19
C THR A 29 2.37 -11.40 -1.35
N MET A 30 3.22 -12.41 -1.46
CA MET A 30 3.02 -13.57 -2.34
C MET A 30 2.69 -14.81 -1.49
N LYS A 31 1.91 -15.74 -2.05
CA LYS A 31 1.45 -16.94 -1.31
C LYS A 31 2.60 -17.79 -0.76
N ASP A 32 3.70 -17.85 -1.48
CA ASP A 32 4.91 -18.63 -1.15
C ASP A 32 5.85 -17.94 -0.14
N GLN A 33 5.63 -16.66 0.17
CA GLN A 33 6.49 -15.89 1.09
C GLN A 33 6.13 -16.09 2.57
N THR A 34 5.96 -17.34 2.99
CA THR A 34 5.48 -17.72 4.33
C THR A 34 6.37 -17.19 5.47
N THR A 35 7.69 -17.19 5.29
CA THR A 35 8.63 -16.65 6.28
C THR A 35 8.46 -15.15 6.46
N ARG A 36 8.31 -14.37 5.39
CA ARG A 36 8.08 -12.93 5.46
C ARG A 36 6.76 -12.61 6.11
N GLN A 37 5.69 -13.33 5.73
CA GLN A 37 4.38 -13.20 6.36
C GLN A 37 4.48 -13.47 7.87
N LYS A 38 5.13 -14.55 8.30
CA LYS A 38 5.35 -14.87 9.71
C LYS A 38 6.05 -13.73 10.47
N ASN A 39 7.13 -13.20 9.90
CA ASN A 39 7.90 -12.11 10.50
C ASN A 39 7.06 -10.81 10.59
N PHE A 40 6.31 -10.49 9.54
CA PHE A 40 5.39 -9.37 9.53
C PHE A 40 4.34 -9.51 10.65
N PHE A 41 3.62 -10.63 10.72
CA PHE A 41 2.58 -10.86 11.73
C PHE A 41 3.13 -10.94 13.16
N ALA A 42 4.40 -11.29 13.34
CA ALA A 42 5.06 -11.23 14.66
C ALA A 42 5.28 -9.79 15.13
N SER A 43 5.40 -8.83 14.21
CA SER A 43 5.61 -7.40 14.52
C SER A 43 4.33 -6.57 14.45
N HIS A 44 3.27 -7.09 13.82
CA HIS A 44 2.01 -6.42 13.62
C HIS A 44 1.17 -6.35 14.91
N ASP A 45 0.53 -5.20 15.16
CA ASP A 45 -0.45 -5.07 16.25
C ASP A 45 -1.73 -5.84 15.90
N LYS A 46 -1.95 -6.94 16.62
CA LYS A 46 -3.09 -7.85 16.42
C LYS A 46 -4.46 -7.21 16.64
N THR A 47 -4.51 -6.04 17.28
CA THR A 47 -5.77 -5.29 17.47
C THR A 47 -6.20 -4.53 16.21
N VAL A 48 -5.28 -4.36 15.24
CA VAL A 48 -5.55 -3.68 13.96
C VAL A 48 -5.90 -4.73 12.91
N PRO A 49 -7.12 -4.77 12.39
CA PRO A 49 -7.50 -5.70 11.33
C PRO A 49 -6.67 -5.45 10.06
N ILE A 50 -6.18 -6.53 9.46
CA ILE A 50 -5.41 -6.47 8.22
C ILE A 50 -5.99 -7.42 7.18
N GLU A 51 -6.11 -6.94 5.94
CA GLU A 51 -6.52 -7.74 4.79
C GLU A 51 -5.28 -8.13 3.98
N VAL A 52 -5.09 -9.44 3.76
CA VAL A 52 -3.96 -9.95 2.98
C VAL A 52 -4.32 -9.97 1.51
N ILE A 53 -3.48 -9.35 0.68
CA ILE A 53 -3.59 -9.33 -0.78
C ILE A 53 -2.39 -10.07 -1.35
N TYR A 54 -2.68 -11.08 -2.17
CA TYR A 54 -1.64 -11.86 -2.82
C TYR A 54 -1.34 -11.30 -4.22
N GLY A 55 -0.14 -10.76 -4.37
CA GLY A 55 0.40 -10.36 -5.66
C GLY A 55 0.78 -11.56 -6.54
N LYS A 56 1.02 -11.29 -7.82
CA LYS A 56 1.48 -12.28 -8.81
C LYS A 56 3.02 -12.29 -8.87
N ASN A 57 3.60 -13.47 -9.07
CA ASN A 57 5.05 -13.63 -9.23
C ASN A 57 5.50 -13.30 -10.66
N THR A 58 5.74 -12.05 -10.92
CA THR A 58 6.21 -11.56 -12.23
C THR A 58 7.71 -11.83 -12.52
N ARG A 59 8.42 -12.53 -11.62
CA ARG A 59 9.73 -13.13 -11.96
C ARG A 59 9.57 -14.37 -12.84
N VAL A 60 8.35 -14.89 -12.98
CA VAL A 60 7.97 -15.86 -14.01
C VAL A 60 7.53 -15.05 -15.24
N ILE A 61 8.22 -15.25 -16.37
CA ILE A 61 8.07 -14.41 -17.57
C ILE A 61 6.64 -14.44 -18.13
N GLU A 62 6.01 -15.59 -18.12
CA GLU A 62 4.64 -15.79 -18.58
C GLU A 62 3.67 -14.92 -17.75
N THR A 63 3.86 -14.91 -16.43
CA THR A 63 3.07 -14.06 -15.52
C THR A 63 3.34 -12.57 -15.74
N ALA A 64 4.59 -12.17 -16.04
CA ALA A 64 4.90 -10.78 -16.31
C ALA A 64 4.24 -10.30 -17.60
N ARG A 65 4.18 -11.13 -18.65
CA ARG A 65 3.53 -10.82 -19.92
C ARG A 65 2.04 -10.56 -19.82
N GLU A 66 1.36 -11.08 -18.80
CA GLU A 66 -0.04 -10.74 -18.52
C GLU A 66 -0.27 -9.24 -18.23
N PHE A 67 0.81 -8.50 -17.97
CA PHE A 67 0.77 -7.08 -17.62
C PHE A 67 1.46 -6.18 -18.67
N GLU A 68 1.91 -6.74 -19.79
CA GLU A 68 2.66 -6.01 -20.81
C GLU A 68 1.88 -4.81 -21.37
N ASP A 69 0.57 -4.97 -21.57
CA ASP A 69 -0.34 -3.91 -22.03
C ASP A 69 -0.68 -2.85 -20.97
N LYS A 70 -0.33 -3.10 -19.71
CA LYS A 70 -0.64 -2.23 -18.55
C LYS A 70 0.58 -1.46 -18.04
N ILE A 71 1.73 -1.71 -18.64
CA ILE A 71 3.00 -1.09 -18.26
C ILE A 71 3.51 -0.29 -19.46
N ASP A 72 4.05 0.90 -19.22
CA ASP A 72 4.70 1.67 -20.27
C ASP A 72 5.72 0.78 -21.00
N PRO A 73 5.64 0.67 -22.34
CA PRO A 73 6.49 -0.23 -23.14
C PRO A 73 7.99 -0.04 -22.90
N LYS A 74 8.42 1.20 -22.63
CA LYS A 74 9.81 1.53 -22.32
C LYS A 74 10.26 0.83 -21.03
N TYR A 75 9.43 0.87 -20.00
CA TYR A 75 9.76 0.24 -18.71
C TYR A 75 9.66 -1.28 -18.79
N PHE A 76 8.65 -1.81 -19.47
CA PHE A 76 8.51 -3.24 -19.66
C PHE A 76 9.70 -3.83 -20.43
N LYS A 77 10.10 -3.20 -21.54
CA LYS A 77 11.29 -3.60 -22.31
C LYS A 77 12.56 -3.60 -21.47
N LYS A 78 12.78 -2.57 -20.65
CA LYS A 78 13.95 -2.51 -19.75
C LYS A 78 13.92 -3.59 -18.68
N ALA A 79 12.75 -3.91 -18.13
CA ALA A 79 12.61 -5.00 -17.16
C ALA A 79 12.91 -6.37 -17.80
N LEU A 80 12.50 -6.59 -19.05
CA LEU A 80 12.84 -7.78 -19.84
C LEU A 80 14.36 -7.89 -20.09
N GLU A 81 15.01 -6.81 -20.54
CA GLU A 81 16.45 -6.78 -20.77
C GLU A 81 17.21 -7.16 -19.49
N MET A 82 16.82 -6.61 -18.33
CA MET A 82 17.42 -6.96 -17.04
C MET A 82 17.14 -8.39 -16.61
N PHE A 83 16.02 -8.96 -17.02
CA PHE A 83 15.66 -10.34 -16.73
C PHE A 83 16.55 -11.32 -17.49
N TYR A 84 16.81 -11.06 -18.77
CA TYR A 84 17.66 -11.93 -19.62
C TYR A 84 19.14 -11.68 -19.43
N ASP A 85 19.54 -10.49 -19.04
CA ASP A 85 20.94 -10.16 -18.71
C ASP A 85 21.03 -9.45 -17.36
N PRO A 86 21.16 -10.19 -16.26
CA PRO A 86 21.30 -9.63 -14.91
C PRO A 86 22.52 -8.72 -14.72
N LYS A 87 23.51 -8.78 -15.63
CA LYS A 87 24.72 -7.93 -15.59
C LYS A 87 24.44 -6.51 -16.09
N ILE A 88 23.32 -6.30 -16.79
CA ILE A 88 22.93 -4.97 -17.23
C ILE A 88 22.58 -4.12 -16.01
N GLN A 89 23.43 -3.17 -15.68
CA GLN A 89 23.14 -2.14 -14.68
C GLN A 89 22.35 -1.01 -15.32
N ARG A 90 21.32 -0.56 -14.63
CA ARG A 90 20.41 0.51 -15.09
C ARG A 90 20.40 1.63 -14.06
N PRO A 91 21.39 2.54 -14.07
CA PRO A 91 21.49 3.61 -13.10
C PRO A 91 20.33 4.62 -13.20
N ASP A 92 19.72 4.73 -14.37
CA ASP A 92 18.59 5.62 -14.67
C ASP A 92 17.24 5.08 -14.17
N ILE A 93 17.12 3.75 -14.01
CA ILE A 93 15.90 3.07 -13.54
C ILE A 93 16.33 1.94 -12.61
N THR A 94 16.93 2.31 -11.53
CA THR A 94 17.69 1.44 -10.65
C THR A 94 16.93 0.25 -10.13
N TYR A 95 15.58 0.25 -10.15
CA TYR A 95 14.80 -0.77 -9.44
C TYR A 95 13.56 -1.25 -10.18
N PHE A 96 13.28 -0.78 -11.40
CA PHE A 96 12.14 -1.26 -12.18
C PHE A 96 12.52 -2.53 -12.95
N ASN A 97 12.46 -3.65 -12.25
CA ASN A 97 12.68 -4.99 -12.78
C ASN A 97 11.36 -5.78 -12.81
N MET A 98 11.42 -7.04 -13.24
CA MET A 98 10.22 -7.90 -13.30
C MET A 98 9.48 -7.98 -11.95
N GLY A 99 10.19 -8.10 -10.83
CA GLY A 99 9.56 -8.11 -9.51
C GLY A 99 8.86 -6.80 -9.16
N ALA A 100 9.37 -5.67 -9.63
CA ALA A 100 8.74 -4.36 -9.45
C ALA A 100 7.40 -4.24 -10.21
N ILE A 101 7.26 -4.89 -11.38
CA ILE A 101 5.98 -4.98 -12.11
C ILE A 101 4.92 -5.62 -11.23
N GLY A 102 5.23 -6.78 -10.61
CA GLY A 102 4.28 -7.48 -9.74
C GLY A 102 3.88 -6.66 -8.51
N ALA A 103 4.86 -5.99 -7.88
CA ALA A 103 4.60 -5.09 -6.77
C ALA A 103 3.68 -3.93 -7.19
N TYR A 104 4.02 -3.24 -8.28
CA TYR A 104 3.22 -2.13 -8.84
C TYR A 104 1.77 -2.56 -9.11
N MET A 105 1.57 -3.69 -9.80
CA MET A 105 0.24 -4.21 -10.08
C MET A 105 -0.52 -4.57 -8.80
N GLY A 106 0.16 -5.15 -7.80
CA GLY A 106 -0.44 -5.44 -6.51
C GLY A 106 -0.92 -4.19 -5.76
N HIS A 107 -0.14 -3.11 -5.80
CA HIS A 107 -0.55 -1.81 -5.24
C HIS A 107 -1.76 -1.24 -5.98
N LEU A 108 -1.78 -1.27 -7.32
CA LEU A 108 -2.93 -0.82 -8.12
C LEU A 108 -4.20 -1.63 -7.82
N ASP A 109 -4.08 -2.96 -7.66
CA ASP A 109 -5.22 -3.83 -7.34
C ASP A 109 -5.81 -3.48 -5.97
N ILE A 110 -4.97 -3.16 -4.97
CA ILE A 110 -5.43 -2.69 -3.67
C ILE A 110 -6.20 -1.38 -3.82
N ILE A 111 -5.67 -0.40 -4.56
CA ILE A 111 -6.33 0.91 -4.74
C ILE A 111 -7.67 0.74 -5.45
N LYS A 112 -7.73 -0.04 -6.55
CA LYS A 112 -8.98 -0.37 -7.25
C LYS A 112 -10.00 -1.05 -6.34
N LYS A 113 -9.55 -2.02 -5.54
CA LYS A 113 -10.40 -2.70 -4.56
C LYS A 113 -10.95 -1.74 -3.52
N CYS A 114 -10.14 -0.80 -3.05
CA CYS A 114 -10.56 0.23 -2.11
C CYS A 114 -11.59 1.18 -2.73
N ALA A 115 -11.37 1.64 -3.95
CA ALA A 115 -12.30 2.49 -4.69
C ALA A 115 -13.66 1.81 -4.84
N ASN A 116 -13.70 0.55 -5.29
CA ASN A 116 -14.92 -0.24 -5.45
C ASN A 116 -15.69 -0.48 -4.14
N ARG A 117 -15.00 -0.40 -3.00
CA ARG A 117 -15.58 -0.60 -1.65
C ARG A 117 -15.89 0.71 -0.91
N GLY A 118 -15.64 1.87 -1.53
CA GLY A 118 -15.80 3.17 -0.89
C GLY A 118 -14.84 3.40 0.29
N ILE A 119 -13.69 2.73 0.32
CA ILE A 119 -12.65 2.92 1.33
C ILE A 119 -11.90 4.21 1.01
N LYS A 120 -11.93 5.17 1.93
CA LYS A 120 -11.31 6.49 1.72
C LYS A 120 -9.79 6.46 1.90
N TYR A 121 -9.30 5.78 2.92
CA TYR A 121 -7.88 5.70 3.24
C TYR A 121 -7.43 4.25 3.33
N ALA A 122 -6.33 3.91 2.67
CA ALA A 122 -5.72 2.60 2.68
C ALA A 122 -4.26 2.67 3.12
N LEU A 123 -3.91 2.01 4.23
CA LEU A 123 -2.52 1.76 4.61
C LEU A 123 -2.06 0.48 3.95
N VAL A 124 -1.10 0.57 3.04
CA VAL A 124 -0.53 -0.58 2.32
C VAL A 124 0.86 -0.86 2.85
N ILE A 125 1.10 -2.11 3.24
CA ILE A 125 2.38 -2.56 3.80
C ILE A 125 2.83 -3.79 3.02
N GLU A 126 4.10 -3.83 2.59
CA GLU A 126 4.70 -5.03 1.99
C GLU A 126 5.21 -6.00 3.06
N ASP A 127 5.26 -7.28 2.75
CA ASP A 127 5.64 -8.37 3.66
C ASP A 127 7.12 -8.35 4.12
N ASN A 128 7.96 -7.55 3.47
CA ASN A 128 9.36 -7.34 3.85
C ASN A 128 9.56 -6.22 4.88
N VAL A 129 8.46 -5.64 5.40
CA VAL A 129 8.48 -4.65 6.47
C VAL A 129 8.36 -5.34 7.82
N ILE A 130 9.19 -4.92 8.78
CA ILE A 130 9.07 -5.26 10.20
C ILE A 130 8.66 -3.99 10.94
N ILE A 131 7.51 -4.00 11.58
CA ILE A 131 7.00 -2.85 12.31
C ILE A 131 7.75 -2.73 13.64
N LYS A 132 8.69 -1.81 13.72
CA LYS A 132 9.48 -1.56 14.94
C LYS A 132 8.82 -0.58 15.90
N ARG A 133 8.02 0.36 15.36
CA ARG A 133 7.33 1.39 16.15
C ARG A 133 5.92 0.93 16.46
N LYS A 134 5.59 0.76 17.74
CA LYS A 134 4.23 0.45 18.18
C LYS A 134 3.23 1.55 17.83
N SER A 135 3.70 2.80 17.66
CA SER A 135 2.90 3.98 17.32
C SER A 135 2.60 4.13 15.82
N LEU A 136 2.98 3.19 14.95
CA LEU A 136 2.77 3.34 13.50
C LEU A 136 1.32 3.71 13.15
N TYR A 137 0.36 3.01 13.72
CA TYR A 137 -1.06 3.19 13.38
C TYR A 137 -1.63 4.52 13.92
N GLU A 138 -1.16 4.96 15.07
CA GLU A 138 -1.44 6.29 15.63
C GLU A 138 -0.80 7.40 14.77
N GLU A 139 0.40 7.21 14.29
CA GLU A 139 1.08 8.14 13.37
C GLU A 139 0.32 8.24 12.05
N VAL A 140 -0.14 7.11 11.49
CA VAL A 140 -1.01 7.10 10.29
C VAL A 140 -2.31 7.87 10.53
N GLN A 141 -2.97 7.67 11.68
CA GLN A 141 -4.18 8.41 12.02
C GLN A 141 -3.91 9.91 12.17
N LYS A 142 -2.79 10.28 12.83
CA LYS A 142 -2.37 11.69 12.95
C LYS A 142 -2.17 12.36 11.58
N VAL A 143 -1.63 11.64 10.59
CA VAL A 143 -1.52 12.15 9.21
C VAL A 143 -2.90 12.44 8.62
N ILE A 144 -3.85 11.51 8.77
CA ILE A 144 -5.23 11.71 8.30
C ILE A 144 -5.87 12.92 8.98
N ASP A 145 -5.75 13.02 10.29
CA ASP A 145 -6.33 14.13 11.07
C ASP A 145 -5.72 15.49 10.69
N THR A 146 -4.43 15.50 10.35
CA THR A 146 -3.70 16.72 9.97
C THR A 146 -3.98 17.14 8.53
N LEU A 147 -3.96 16.20 7.58
CA LEU A 147 -4.02 16.49 6.15
C LEU A 147 -5.43 16.40 5.58
N GLY A 148 -6.31 15.56 6.15
CA GLY A 148 -7.63 15.29 5.58
C GLY A 148 -7.49 14.82 4.13
N ASP A 149 -8.09 15.55 3.19
CA ASP A 149 -8.11 15.20 1.75
C ASP A 149 -6.97 15.85 0.95
N ARG A 150 -5.97 16.46 1.62
CA ARG A 150 -4.92 17.27 0.96
C ARG A 150 -3.67 16.48 0.57
N PHE A 151 -3.77 15.16 0.45
CA PHE A 151 -2.65 14.32 -0.01
C PHE A 151 -3.13 13.22 -0.96
N GLU A 152 -2.25 12.70 -1.75
CA GLU A 152 -2.42 11.48 -2.55
C GLU A 152 -1.84 10.27 -1.83
N MET A 153 -0.59 10.37 -1.42
CA MET A 153 0.14 9.32 -0.70
C MET A 153 1.01 9.92 0.40
N CYS A 154 1.16 9.20 1.50
CA CYS A 154 2.09 9.51 2.57
C CYS A 154 2.93 8.26 2.90
N PHE A 155 4.25 8.40 2.94
CA PHE A 155 5.18 7.28 3.09
C PHE A 155 5.72 7.21 4.50
N PHE A 156 5.67 6.03 5.10
CA PHE A 156 6.24 5.72 6.42
C PHE A 156 7.56 4.96 6.31
N HIS A 157 7.89 4.51 5.11
CA HIS A 157 9.17 3.91 4.76
C HIS A 157 9.52 4.21 3.31
N SER A 158 10.73 4.74 3.10
CA SER A 158 11.31 4.95 1.77
C SER A 158 12.78 4.51 1.76
N LEU A 159 13.29 4.17 0.59
CA LEU A 159 14.73 3.89 0.38
C LEU A 159 15.48 5.20 0.14
N SER A 160 14.92 6.07 -0.70
CA SER A 160 15.43 7.42 -0.97
C SER A 160 14.28 8.31 -1.45
N TYR A 161 14.44 9.62 -1.28
CA TYR A 161 13.45 10.60 -1.71
C TYR A 161 14.11 11.96 -1.94
N LYS A 162 13.41 12.85 -2.66
CA LYS A 162 13.84 14.24 -2.90
C LYS A 162 12.83 15.18 -2.25
N PRO A 163 13.20 15.83 -1.13
CA PRO A 163 12.33 16.80 -0.48
C PRO A 163 12.22 18.08 -1.34
N VAL A 164 11.03 18.70 -1.30
CA VAL A 164 10.74 19.97 -1.98
C VAL A 164 10.05 20.98 -1.08
N GLY A 165 9.75 20.62 0.17
CA GLY A 165 9.15 21.50 1.15
C GLY A 165 8.71 20.78 2.41
N VAL A 166 8.26 21.54 3.40
CA VAL A 166 7.81 21.04 4.71
C VAL A 166 6.38 21.48 4.95
N MET A 167 5.59 20.62 5.59
CA MET A 167 4.23 20.92 6.03
C MET A 167 4.03 20.34 7.44
N GLY A 168 4.27 21.16 8.46
CA GLY A 168 4.33 20.72 9.85
C GLY A 168 5.49 19.72 10.06
N ASP A 169 5.19 18.55 10.62
CA ASP A 169 6.16 17.46 10.84
C ASP A 169 6.37 16.58 9.57
N LEU A 170 5.79 16.94 8.44
CA LEU A 170 5.82 16.16 7.22
C LEU A 170 6.66 16.84 6.14
N GLU A 171 7.42 16.06 5.37
CA GLU A 171 8.13 16.53 4.19
C GLU A 171 7.31 16.27 2.92
N ARG A 172 7.19 17.30 2.09
CA ARG A 172 6.69 17.15 0.73
C ARG A 172 7.81 16.67 -0.17
N VAL A 173 7.54 15.67 -0.99
CA VAL A 173 8.55 15.07 -1.87
C VAL A 173 8.12 15.17 -3.33
N SER A 174 9.07 15.41 -4.23
CA SER A 174 8.86 15.40 -5.69
C SER A 174 9.17 14.03 -6.29
N TRP A 175 9.95 13.23 -5.61
CA TRP A 175 10.34 11.90 -6.03
C TRP A 175 10.60 11.01 -4.81
N ILE A 176 10.22 9.74 -4.93
CA ILE A 176 10.43 8.74 -3.88
C ILE A 176 10.71 7.36 -4.49
N SER A 177 11.55 6.59 -3.81
CA SER A 177 11.81 5.18 -4.10
C SER A 177 11.47 4.32 -2.89
N GLY A 178 10.80 3.19 -3.16
CA GLY A 178 10.38 2.23 -2.15
C GLY A 178 8.97 2.50 -1.60
N PHE A 179 8.03 1.66 -1.99
CA PHE A 179 6.60 1.75 -1.63
C PHE A 179 6.21 0.81 -0.50
N LYS A 180 7.16 0.47 0.39
CA LYS A 180 6.99 -0.65 1.34
C LYS A 180 5.95 -0.42 2.42
N CYS A 181 5.76 0.83 2.85
CA CYS A 181 4.75 1.20 3.84
C CYS A 181 4.26 2.62 3.54
N HIS A 182 3.00 2.75 3.09
CA HIS A 182 2.44 4.04 2.73
C HIS A 182 0.93 4.08 2.91
N LEU A 183 0.43 5.27 3.20
CA LEU A 183 -0.99 5.59 3.27
C LEU A 183 -1.43 6.21 1.94
N VAL A 184 -2.56 5.77 1.43
CA VAL A 184 -3.17 6.25 0.18
C VAL A 184 -4.50 6.92 0.47
N HIS A 185 -4.71 8.13 -0.05
CA HIS A 185 -6.04 8.72 -0.20
C HIS A 185 -6.63 8.22 -1.53
N VAL A 186 -7.54 7.25 -1.46
CA VAL A 186 -7.99 6.45 -2.62
C VAL A 186 -8.58 7.33 -3.73
N LYS A 187 -9.52 8.23 -3.39
CA LYS A 187 -10.14 9.13 -4.38
C LYS A 187 -9.13 10.03 -5.10
N ASN A 188 -8.11 10.52 -4.40
CA ASN A 188 -7.09 11.37 -5.00
C ASN A 188 -6.16 10.59 -5.93
N MET A 189 -6.01 9.27 -5.68
CA MET A 189 -5.21 8.38 -6.54
C MET A 189 -5.95 7.87 -7.78
N GLU A 190 -7.29 7.91 -7.82
CA GLU A 190 -8.08 7.46 -8.98
C GLU A 190 -7.69 8.19 -10.29
N LYS A 191 -7.29 9.46 -10.19
CA LYS A 191 -6.82 10.24 -11.34
C LYS A 191 -5.57 9.66 -12.01
N PHE A 192 -4.72 8.92 -11.25
CA PHE A 192 -3.51 8.28 -11.77
C PHE A 192 -3.76 6.86 -12.29
N MET A 193 -4.95 6.30 -12.06
CA MET A 193 -5.31 4.94 -12.52
C MET A 193 -6.04 4.93 -13.87
N LYS A 194 -6.28 6.09 -14.48
CA LYS A 194 -7.03 6.25 -15.74
C LYS A 194 -6.16 6.11 -16.99
N TYR A 195 -4.90 5.68 -16.84
CA TYR A 195 -3.94 5.52 -17.94
C TYR A 195 -3.51 4.06 -18.04
#